data_cd7e4022a3c6051bec3f012b90cbc89c
#
_entry.id   cd7e4022a3c6051bec3f012b90cbc89c
#
_cell.length_a   1.000
_cell.length_b   1.000
_cell.length_c   1.000
_cell.angle_alpha   90.00
_cell.angle_beta   90.00
_cell.angle_gamma   90.00
#
_symmetry.space_group_name_H-M   'P 1'
#
loop_
_entity.id
_entity.type
_entity.pdbx_description
1 polymer ?
#
loop_
_entity_poly.entity_id
_entity_poly.type
_entity_poly.pdbx_seq_one_letter_code
_entity_poly.pdbx_strand_id
1 'polypeptide(L)'
;MSLSDRLNSRTFTVRHLVDSIGAPILNVLTAQGVLTAQGALEQPVRGTVLHDPADPLPPGRDQVLLMPGLLADQPAAAELVREAARLGYSAMVVKLRGADGIGLVTEAAGSGLTLLAAADEVSWRHLDALLLSVLGSQGLVGVPAADSGDGLFALANAVSAVIGGSVAIEDLDRRVMAYSSSPDQRIDSLRREGILSRRVPEIDHNLERYRVLFGSEGVVRFPEALGALPRAAITIRAGTQPLGTIWAIESPDGIGVDGERALIDCARLAALHILRDRNASELELQKRESALLGALEGLWPTHETSFRLSIPPGAELGLLGFAASADARGLLALTAHLGHALTRYVVPVRPDASIATTSRAVYVLLPGGGSEAATRLAKGALTSIRGSFGDFVRAAIAPADTDPASLPAMRRETDDILRVTTAHPDAPPVATLDDVRARLLLARVGDELGHEPRLRHPGVAAMVTHDTDNGTDFVASVLAWLEAVGNVAEAAAHLGVHTNTLRYRLRRTAELFGLPLEQPDDRLAVWLQLRLLQR
;
A
#
# COMPACT_ATOMS: atom_id res chain seq x y z
N MET A 1 46.04 -21.25 -6.04
CA MET A 1 44.62 -21.00 -6.41
C MET A 1 43.76 -21.61 -5.34
N SER A 2 43.25 -20.78 -4.44
CA SER A 2 42.51 -21.23 -3.24
C SER A 2 41.08 -21.67 -3.61
N LEU A 3 40.47 -22.51 -2.77
CA LEU A 3 39.08 -22.95 -2.94
C LEU A 3 38.11 -21.75 -3.02
N SER A 4 38.45 -20.61 -2.45
CA SER A 4 37.72 -19.34 -2.55
C SER A 4 37.70 -18.75 -3.97
N ASP A 5 38.76 -18.97 -4.77
CA ASP A 5 38.81 -18.48 -6.16
C ASP A 5 37.97 -19.34 -7.12
N ARG A 6 37.60 -20.56 -6.75
CA ARG A 6 36.72 -21.45 -7.55
C ARG A 6 35.22 -21.24 -7.27
N LEU A 7 34.87 -20.61 -6.16
CA LEU A 7 33.49 -20.31 -5.79
C LEU A 7 32.98 -18.95 -6.34
N ASN A 8 33.91 -18.09 -6.78
CA ASN A 8 33.61 -16.71 -7.21
C ASN A 8 33.46 -16.52 -8.73
N SER A 9 33.40 -17.58 -9.55
CA SER A 9 33.41 -17.49 -11.01
C SER A 9 32.24 -18.22 -11.72
N ARG A 10 31.03 -18.26 -11.19
CA ARG A 10 29.85 -18.57 -11.99
C ARG A 10 29.22 -17.27 -12.47
N THR A 11 29.67 -16.82 -13.65
CA THR A 11 29.06 -15.71 -14.37
C THR A 11 27.67 -16.14 -14.83
N PHE A 12 26.64 -15.42 -14.40
CA PHE A 12 25.27 -15.66 -14.83
C PHE A 12 25.12 -15.23 -16.29
N THR A 13 24.51 -16.03 -17.15
CA THR A 13 24.41 -15.74 -18.57
C THR A 13 22.95 -15.57 -19.02
N VAL A 14 22.74 -15.01 -20.20
CA VAL A 14 21.41 -14.90 -20.83
C VAL A 14 20.76 -16.28 -20.93
N ARG A 15 21.52 -17.34 -21.24
CA ARG A 15 21.05 -18.72 -21.28
C ARG A 15 20.42 -19.13 -19.95
N HIS A 16 21.12 -18.89 -18.82
CA HIS A 16 20.61 -19.22 -17.49
C HIS A 16 19.29 -18.50 -17.18
N LEU A 17 19.13 -17.23 -17.63
CA LEU A 17 17.88 -16.50 -17.45
C LEU A 17 16.72 -17.13 -18.23
N VAL A 18 16.94 -17.44 -19.51
CA VAL A 18 15.92 -18.05 -20.36
C VAL A 18 15.51 -19.42 -19.84
N ASP A 19 16.49 -20.25 -19.47
CA ASP A 19 16.25 -21.61 -18.94
C ASP A 19 15.52 -21.57 -17.57
N SER A 20 15.82 -20.58 -16.72
CA SER A 20 15.21 -20.43 -15.39
C SER A 20 13.78 -19.89 -15.47
N ILE A 21 13.48 -18.94 -16.38
CA ILE A 21 12.16 -18.34 -16.52
C ILE A 21 11.24 -19.21 -17.37
N GLY A 22 11.80 -19.86 -18.38
CA GLY A 22 11.11 -20.81 -19.25
C GLY A 22 10.37 -20.19 -20.43
N ALA A 23 10.29 -20.98 -21.51
CA ALA A 23 9.72 -20.62 -22.80
C ALA A 23 8.28 -20.05 -22.78
N PRO A 24 7.37 -20.40 -21.87
CA PRO A 24 6.03 -19.79 -21.82
C PRO A 24 6.03 -18.30 -21.46
N ILE A 25 7.09 -17.80 -20.81
CA ILE A 25 7.19 -16.42 -20.34
C ILE A 25 8.23 -15.63 -21.12
N LEU A 26 9.39 -16.24 -21.40
CA LEU A 26 10.52 -15.59 -22.04
C LEU A 26 11.18 -16.52 -23.08
N ASN A 27 11.20 -16.11 -24.33
CA ASN A 27 11.77 -16.90 -25.42
C ASN A 27 12.87 -16.11 -26.14
N VAL A 28 13.87 -16.84 -26.67
CA VAL A 28 14.86 -16.25 -27.57
C VAL A 28 14.22 -16.02 -28.94
N LEU A 29 14.28 -14.77 -29.42
CA LEU A 29 13.84 -14.46 -30.77
C LEU A 29 14.87 -14.94 -31.78
N THR A 30 14.43 -15.83 -32.69
CA THR A 30 15.23 -16.35 -33.80
C THR A 30 14.47 -16.14 -35.11
N ALA A 31 15.16 -15.70 -36.16
CA ALA A 31 14.61 -15.70 -37.52
C ALA A 31 15.12 -16.92 -38.29
N GLN A 32 14.29 -17.49 -39.15
CA GLN A 32 14.72 -18.58 -40.03
C GLN A 32 15.91 -18.12 -40.90
N GLY A 33 17.07 -18.78 -40.73
CA GLY A 33 18.30 -18.48 -41.46
C GLY A 33 19.25 -17.49 -40.76
N VAL A 34 18.87 -16.89 -39.64
CA VAL A 34 19.76 -16.06 -38.80
C VAL A 34 20.14 -16.89 -37.58
N LEU A 35 21.36 -17.40 -37.55
CA LEU A 35 21.92 -18.06 -36.36
C LEU A 35 22.12 -17.00 -35.30
N THR A 36 21.36 -17.07 -34.20
CA THR A 36 21.76 -16.42 -32.97
C THR A 36 23.15 -16.97 -32.65
N ALA A 37 24.18 -16.13 -32.67
CA ALA A 37 25.53 -16.61 -32.40
C ALA A 37 25.51 -17.34 -31.05
N GLN A 38 25.94 -18.60 -31.02
CA GLN A 38 25.99 -19.40 -29.78
C GLN A 38 26.66 -18.63 -28.63
N GLY A 39 27.59 -17.71 -28.95
CA GLY A 39 28.22 -16.79 -28.00
C GLY A 39 27.31 -15.71 -27.41
N ALA A 40 26.20 -15.35 -28.05
CA ALA A 40 25.33 -14.29 -27.53
C ALA A 40 24.53 -14.75 -26.28
N LEU A 41 24.17 -16.03 -26.20
CA LEU A 41 23.52 -16.60 -25.03
C LEU A 41 24.44 -16.77 -23.82
N GLU A 42 25.75 -16.78 -24.05
CA GLU A 42 26.78 -16.87 -22.98
C GLU A 42 27.21 -15.49 -22.46
N GLN A 43 26.59 -14.42 -22.93
CA GLN A 43 26.86 -13.06 -22.42
C GLN A 43 26.49 -12.96 -20.94
N PRO A 44 27.37 -12.34 -20.11
CA PRO A 44 27.14 -12.19 -18.70
C PRO A 44 25.94 -11.27 -18.43
N VAL A 45 25.17 -11.57 -17.37
CA VAL A 45 24.08 -10.73 -16.91
C VAL A 45 24.26 -10.41 -15.43
N ARG A 46 24.16 -9.13 -15.08
CA ARG A 46 24.32 -8.65 -13.69
C ARG A 46 23.10 -7.92 -13.14
N GLY A 47 22.13 -7.55 -13.99
CA GLY A 47 20.95 -6.80 -13.58
C GLY A 47 19.98 -6.54 -14.74
N THR A 48 18.90 -5.84 -14.42
CA THR A 48 17.89 -5.41 -15.39
C THR A 48 17.78 -3.90 -15.43
N VAL A 49 17.37 -3.34 -16.57
CA VAL A 49 17.02 -1.93 -16.77
C VAL A 49 15.64 -1.86 -17.39
N LEU A 50 14.68 -1.28 -16.69
CA LEU A 50 13.37 -0.96 -17.22
C LEU A 50 13.43 0.46 -17.79
N HIS A 51 13.20 0.64 -19.10
CA HIS A 51 13.45 1.88 -19.80
C HIS A 51 12.32 2.30 -20.72
N ASP A 52 11.94 3.58 -20.69
CA ASP A 52 10.98 4.15 -21.64
C ASP A 52 11.66 4.41 -22.98
N PRO A 53 11.12 3.86 -24.11
CA PRO A 53 11.69 4.07 -25.45
C PRO A 53 11.81 5.53 -25.88
N ALA A 54 11.10 6.45 -25.25
CA ALA A 54 11.15 7.88 -25.56
C ALA A 54 12.36 8.61 -24.94
N ASP A 55 13.03 8.01 -23.97
CA ASP A 55 14.18 8.58 -23.29
C ASP A 55 15.51 8.11 -23.91
N PRO A 56 16.65 8.82 -23.71
CA PRO A 56 17.97 8.32 -24.08
C PRO A 56 18.36 7.08 -23.28
N LEU A 57 18.91 6.06 -23.96
CA LEU A 57 19.34 4.82 -23.30
C LEU A 57 20.50 5.07 -22.30
N PRO A 58 20.37 4.64 -21.05
CA PRO A 58 21.45 4.69 -20.09
C PRO A 58 22.55 3.66 -20.42
N PRO A 59 23.80 3.84 -19.92
CA PRO A 59 24.82 2.80 -20.01
C PRO A 59 24.37 1.52 -19.31
N GLY A 60 24.44 0.37 -19.99
CA GLY A 60 23.86 -0.88 -19.48
C GLY A 60 24.74 -2.12 -19.69
N ARG A 61 26.04 -2.01 -19.52
CA ARG A 61 26.95 -3.13 -19.72
C ARG A 61 26.61 -4.32 -18.82
N ASP A 62 26.53 -5.49 -19.43
CA ASP A 62 26.16 -6.76 -18.76
C ASP A 62 24.73 -6.73 -18.13
N GLN A 63 23.80 -5.98 -18.70
CA GLN A 63 22.41 -5.89 -18.19
C GLN A 63 21.40 -6.34 -19.23
N VAL A 64 20.20 -6.69 -18.77
CA VAL A 64 19.02 -6.98 -19.61
C VAL A 64 18.15 -5.74 -19.69
N LEU A 65 17.89 -5.26 -20.88
CA LEU A 65 17.05 -4.09 -21.16
C LEU A 65 15.60 -4.52 -21.36
N LEU A 66 14.69 -3.96 -20.57
CA LEU A 66 13.24 -4.15 -20.70
C LEU A 66 12.64 -2.88 -21.31
N MET A 67 11.87 -3.01 -22.39
CA MET A 67 11.39 -1.88 -23.18
C MET A 67 9.85 -1.80 -23.18
N PRO A 68 9.22 -1.29 -22.10
CA PRO A 68 7.79 -1.03 -22.06
C PRO A 68 7.39 -0.03 -23.15
N GLY A 69 6.35 -0.36 -23.91
CA GLY A 69 5.82 0.54 -24.95
C GLY A 69 6.52 0.45 -26.30
N LEU A 70 7.65 -0.24 -26.43
CA LEU A 70 8.28 -0.45 -27.73
C LEU A 70 7.40 -1.39 -28.59
N LEU A 71 7.08 -0.95 -29.80
CA LEU A 71 6.40 -1.75 -30.81
C LEU A 71 7.44 -2.29 -31.80
N ALA A 72 7.45 -3.61 -32.00
CA ALA A 72 8.48 -4.30 -32.77
C ALA A 72 8.53 -3.94 -34.27
N ASP A 73 7.43 -3.41 -34.81
CA ASP A 73 7.26 -2.99 -36.19
C ASP A 73 7.63 -1.50 -36.47
N GLN A 74 7.97 -0.75 -35.43
CA GLN A 74 8.34 0.65 -35.58
C GLN A 74 9.81 0.82 -36.02
N PRO A 75 10.14 1.80 -36.92
CA PRO A 75 11.52 2.08 -37.33
C PRO A 75 12.45 2.41 -36.15
N ALA A 76 11.94 3.07 -35.12
CA ALA A 76 12.68 3.40 -33.91
C ALA A 76 13.16 2.16 -33.14
N ALA A 77 12.48 1.03 -33.27
CA ALA A 77 12.86 -0.20 -32.58
C ALA A 77 14.20 -0.77 -33.07
N ALA A 78 14.46 -0.69 -34.36
CA ALA A 78 15.74 -1.09 -34.98
C ALA A 78 16.91 -0.18 -34.54
N GLU A 79 16.64 1.11 -34.36
CA GLU A 79 17.60 2.07 -33.84
C GLU A 79 18.00 1.80 -32.42
N LEU A 80 16.99 1.50 -31.54
CA LEU A 80 17.21 1.15 -30.15
C LEU A 80 17.96 -0.18 -29.99
N VAL A 81 17.72 -1.18 -30.85
CA VAL A 81 18.49 -2.43 -30.87
C VAL A 81 19.96 -2.17 -31.14
N ARG A 82 20.28 -1.33 -32.16
CA ARG A 82 21.66 -0.96 -32.45
C ARG A 82 22.33 -0.19 -31.32
N GLU A 83 21.61 0.72 -30.71
CA GLU A 83 22.12 1.49 -29.58
C GLU A 83 22.34 0.65 -28.33
N ALA A 84 21.40 -0.25 -27.97
CA ALA A 84 21.55 -1.19 -26.88
C ALA A 84 22.78 -2.09 -27.06
N ALA A 85 22.98 -2.59 -28.28
CA ALA A 85 24.17 -3.37 -28.60
C ALA A 85 25.46 -2.55 -28.41
N ARG A 86 25.49 -1.29 -28.88
CA ARG A 86 26.64 -0.39 -28.73
C ARG A 86 26.98 -0.05 -27.28
N LEU A 87 25.93 0.06 -26.41
CA LEU A 87 26.07 0.36 -25.00
C LEU A 87 26.44 -0.87 -24.15
N GLY A 88 26.51 -2.07 -24.77
CA GLY A 88 26.99 -3.29 -24.15
C GLY A 88 25.95 -4.06 -23.36
N TYR A 89 24.66 -3.86 -23.61
CA TYR A 89 23.62 -4.70 -23.05
C TYR A 89 23.77 -6.15 -23.52
N SER A 90 23.53 -7.12 -22.62
CA SER A 90 23.62 -8.54 -22.93
C SER A 90 22.37 -9.09 -23.62
N ALA A 91 21.20 -8.55 -23.24
CA ALA A 91 19.94 -8.89 -23.86
C ALA A 91 18.97 -7.70 -23.84
N MET A 92 18.02 -7.73 -24.79
CA MET A 92 16.89 -6.79 -24.84
C MET A 92 15.60 -7.58 -24.93
N VAL A 93 14.64 -7.26 -24.06
CA VAL A 93 13.33 -7.92 -24.00
C VAL A 93 12.29 -7.04 -24.66
N VAL A 94 11.53 -7.60 -25.58
CA VAL A 94 10.43 -6.94 -26.29
C VAL A 94 9.15 -7.79 -26.19
N LYS A 95 8.00 -7.17 -26.41
CA LYS A 95 6.73 -7.84 -26.62
C LYS A 95 6.35 -7.68 -28.09
N LEU A 96 6.07 -8.81 -28.75
CA LEU A 96 5.81 -8.80 -30.18
C LEU A 96 4.42 -8.30 -30.55
N ARG A 97 3.41 -8.55 -29.70
CA ARG A 97 2.02 -8.11 -29.91
C ARG A 97 1.48 -8.44 -31.30
N GLY A 98 1.85 -9.64 -31.82
CA GLY A 98 1.45 -10.11 -33.14
C GLY A 98 2.42 -9.78 -34.28
N ALA A 99 3.48 -9.01 -34.03
CA ALA A 99 4.56 -8.79 -35.00
C ALA A 99 5.49 -10.01 -35.09
N ASP A 100 6.19 -10.19 -36.21
CA ASP A 100 7.11 -11.34 -36.39
C ASP A 100 8.51 -11.12 -35.78
N GLY A 101 8.88 -9.86 -35.51
CA GLY A 101 10.16 -9.47 -34.92
C GLY A 101 11.40 -9.73 -35.80
N ILE A 102 11.23 -10.16 -37.05
CA ILE A 102 12.33 -10.53 -37.96
C ILE A 102 13.28 -9.35 -38.21
N GLY A 103 12.72 -8.15 -38.32
CA GLY A 103 13.51 -6.92 -38.50
C GLY A 103 14.48 -6.66 -37.34
N LEU A 104 14.00 -6.87 -36.10
CA LEU A 104 14.81 -6.68 -34.89
C LEU A 104 15.92 -7.71 -34.78
N VAL A 105 15.62 -8.99 -35.10
CA VAL A 105 16.62 -10.06 -35.09
C VAL A 105 17.71 -9.80 -36.12
N THR A 106 17.34 -9.29 -37.28
CA THR A 106 18.30 -8.94 -38.34
C THR A 106 19.26 -7.82 -37.89
N GLU A 107 18.76 -6.80 -37.21
CA GLU A 107 19.56 -5.71 -36.65
C GLU A 107 20.47 -6.14 -35.48
N ALA A 108 20.01 -7.09 -34.66
CA ALA A 108 20.83 -7.63 -33.59
C ALA A 108 21.89 -8.62 -34.06
N ALA A 109 21.77 -9.13 -35.30
CA ALA A 109 22.68 -10.14 -35.84
C ALA A 109 24.14 -9.68 -35.83
N GLY A 110 25.01 -10.48 -35.19
CA GLY A 110 26.46 -10.19 -35.13
C GLY A 110 26.86 -9.12 -34.10
N SER A 111 25.92 -8.49 -33.39
CA SER A 111 26.20 -7.43 -32.41
C SER A 111 26.56 -7.95 -31.02
N GLY A 112 26.29 -9.22 -30.73
CA GLY A 112 26.40 -9.82 -29.40
C GLY A 112 25.19 -9.61 -28.49
N LEU A 113 24.22 -8.75 -28.87
CA LEU A 113 22.98 -8.54 -28.15
C LEU A 113 21.99 -9.69 -28.42
N THR A 114 21.43 -10.27 -27.36
CA THR A 114 20.36 -11.28 -27.47
C THR A 114 19.00 -10.61 -27.43
N LEU A 115 18.13 -10.90 -28.41
CA LEU A 115 16.74 -10.46 -28.37
C LEU A 115 15.87 -11.55 -27.74
N LEU A 116 15.05 -11.13 -26.76
CA LEU A 116 14.14 -12.00 -26.03
C LEU A 116 12.71 -11.49 -26.24
N ALA A 117 11.79 -12.41 -26.53
CA ALA A 117 10.35 -12.13 -26.56
C ALA A 117 9.73 -12.50 -25.23
N ALA A 118 9.08 -11.56 -24.58
CA ALA A 118 8.22 -11.83 -23.45
C ALA A 118 6.79 -12.10 -23.93
N ALA A 119 6.07 -13.00 -23.25
CA ALA A 119 4.65 -13.22 -23.48
C ALA A 119 3.85 -11.93 -23.26
N ASP A 120 2.88 -11.66 -24.16
CA ASP A 120 2.13 -10.39 -24.18
C ASP A 120 1.30 -10.18 -22.89
N GLU A 121 0.85 -11.28 -22.25
CA GLU A 121 0.04 -11.31 -21.04
C GLU A 121 0.83 -11.01 -19.76
N VAL A 122 2.16 -11.19 -19.76
CA VAL A 122 3.02 -10.93 -18.59
C VAL A 122 3.24 -9.43 -18.42
N SER A 123 2.92 -8.87 -17.25
CA SER A 123 3.21 -7.45 -17.01
C SER A 123 4.72 -7.18 -16.96
N TRP A 124 5.17 -6.01 -17.40
CA TRP A 124 6.59 -5.63 -17.36
C TRP A 124 7.17 -5.65 -15.96
N ARG A 125 6.39 -5.20 -14.96
CA ARG A 125 6.78 -5.26 -13.54
C ARG A 125 6.97 -6.69 -13.05
N HIS A 126 6.13 -7.62 -13.51
CA HIS A 126 6.26 -9.03 -13.15
C HIS A 126 7.49 -9.66 -13.78
N LEU A 127 7.75 -9.35 -15.06
CA LEU A 127 8.92 -9.84 -15.76
C LEU A 127 10.23 -9.34 -15.14
N ASP A 128 10.29 -8.05 -14.78
CA ASP A 128 11.45 -7.47 -14.10
C ASP A 128 11.69 -8.15 -12.74
N ALA A 129 10.64 -8.33 -11.94
CA ALA A 129 10.75 -9.05 -10.66
C ALA A 129 11.23 -10.50 -10.83
N LEU A 130 10.80 -11.22 -11.89
CA LEU A 130 11.29 -12.57 -12.19
C LEU A 130 12.77 -12.59 -12.56
N LEU A 131 13.19 -11.67 -13.42
CA LEU A 131 14.60 -11.55 -13.84
C LEU A 131 15.50 -11.24 -12.64
N LEU A 132 15.11 -10.28 -11.80
CA LEU A 132 15.83 -9.92 -10.59
C LEU A 132 15.89 -11.08 -9.57
N SER A 133 14.79 -11.83 -9.42
CA SER A 133 14.73 -13.02 -8.56
C SER A 133 15.73 -14.09 -9.01
N VAL A 134 15.79 -14.36 -10.32
CA VAL A 134 16.76 -15.34 -10.88
C VAL A 134 18.21 -14.86 -10.69
N LEU A 135 18.48 -13.56 -10.83
CA LEU A 135 19.80 -12.98 -10.61
C LEU A 135 20.21 -12.95 -9.14
N GLY A 136 19.27 -12.72 -8.22
CA GLY A 136 19.49 -12.66 -6.77
C GLY A 136 19.79 -14.02 -6.13
N SER A 137 19.26 -15.11 -6.69
CA SER A 137 19.36 -16.47 -6.14
C SER A 137 20.81 -17.02 -6.06
N GLN A 138 21.79 -16.33 -6.64
CA GLN A 138 23.19 -16.77 -6.69
C GLN A 138 24.20 -15.87 -5.94
N GLY A 139 23.72 -14.93 -5.10
CA GLY A 139 24.62 -14.20 -4.18
C GLY A 139 25.52 -13.14 -4.83
N LEU A 140 25.16 -12.61 -6.00
CA LEU A 140 25.85 -11.49 -6.63
C LEU A 140 25.09 -10.18 -6.39
N VAL A 141 25.77 -9.30 -5.63
CA VAL A 141 25.50 -7.89 -5.35
C VAL A 141 24.73 -7.62 -4.07
N GLY A 142 25.39 -6.84 -3.20
CA GLY A 142 24.86 -6.24 -1.99
C GLY A 142 23.66 -5.30 -2.21
N VAL A 143 22.53 -5.90 -2.54
CA VAL A 143 21.21 -5.33 -2.33
C VAL A 143 20.73 -5.93 -1.01
N PRO A 144 20.21 -5.15 -0.05
CA PRO A 144 19.69 -5.71 1.19
C PRO A 144 18.70 -6.80 0.84
N ALA A 145 18.85 -7.96 1.48
CA ALA A 145 17.98 -9.11 1.33
C ALA A 145 16.53 -8.72 1.69
N ALA A 146 15.79 -8.36 0.69
CA ALA A 146 14.37 -8.05 0.78
C ALA A 146 13.64 -8.69 -0.38
N ASP A 147 13.70 -10.04 -0.47
CA ASP A 147 12.61 -10.80 -1.07
C ASP A 147 12.82 -12.30 -0.77
N SER A 148 12.09 -12.76 0.18
CA SER A 148 11.99 -14.14 0.63
C SER A 148 11.30 -15.07 -0.37
N GLY A 149 10.95 -14.58 -1.55
CA GLY A 149 10.38 -15.37 -2.65
C GLY A 149 11.33 -16.43 -3.21
N ASP A 150 12.63 -16.20 -3.20
CA ASP A 150 13.63 -17.08 -3.82
C ASP A 150 13.62 -18.51 -3.26
N GLY A 151 13.41 -18.68 -1.96
CA GLY A 151 13.35 -19.98 -1.32
C GLY A 151 12.17 -20.83 -1.77
N LEU A 152 10.98 -20.22 -1.97
CA LEU A 152 9.79 -20.93 -2.42
C LEU A 152 9.89 -21.33 -3.89
N PHE A 153 10.50 -20.52 -4.76
CA PHE A 153 10.75 -20.87 -6.16
C PHE A 153 11.76 -22.01 -6.27
N ALA A 154 12.82 -21.99 -5.47
CA ALA A 154 13.79 -23.10 -5.42
C ALA A 154 13.14 -24.41 -4.98
N LEU A 155 12.25 -24.36 -3.97
CA LEU A 155 11.47 -25.52 -3.52
C LEU A 155 10.52 -26.04 -4.63
N ALA A 156 9.81 -25.15 -5.31
CA ALA A 156 8.94 -25.55 -6.42
C ALA A 156 9.71 -26.23 -7.56
N ASN A 157 10.89 -25.71 -7.92
CA ASN A 157 11.75 -26.30 -8.92
C ASN A 157 12.32 -27.66 -8.49
N ALA A 158 12.74 -27.81 -7.22
CA ALA A 158 13.25 -29.07 -6.69
C ALA A 158 12.16 -30.18 -6.75
N VAL A 159 10.94 -29.89 -6.37
CA VAL A 159 9.82 -30.84 -6.45
C VAL A 159 9.48 -31.16 -7.91
N SER A 160 9.45 -30.16 -8.80
CA SER A 160 9.22 -30.35 -10.24
C SER A 160 10.25 -31.28 -10.86
N ALA A 161 11.53 -31.18 -10.47
CA ALA A 161 12.59 -32.07 -10.96
C ALA A 161 12.38 -33.54 -10.56
N VAL A 162 11.76 -33.80 -9.41
CA VAL A 162 11.44 -35.17 -8.95
C VAL A 162 10.17 -35.70 -9.62
N ILE A 163 9.14 -34.87 -9.77
CA ILE A 163 7.81 -35.28 -10.25
C ILE A 163 7.72 -35.25 -11.80
N GLY A 164 8.52 -34.38 -12.45
CA GLY A 164 8.45 -34.15 -13.91
C GLY A 164 7.28 -33.29 -14.38
N GLY A 165 6.51 -32.73 -13.47
CA GLY A 165 5.37 -31.85 -13.74
C GLY A 165 5.49 -30.49 -13.09
N SER A 166 4.72 -29.52 -13.58
CA SER A 166 4.70 -28.17 -13.03
C SER A 166 4.17 -28.13 -11.60
N VAL A 167 4.87 -27.41 -10.73
CA VAL A 167 4.52 -27.20 -9.32
C VAL A 167 4.15 -25.74 -9.08
N ALA A 168 3.13 -25.48 -8.28
CA ALA A 168 2.81 -24.16 -7.77
C ALA A 168 2.60 -24.20 -6.26
N ILE A 169 3.06 -23.16 -5.58
CA ILE A 169 2.86 -22.88 -4.16
C ILE A 169 1.91 -21.68 -4.06
N GLU A 170 0.83 -21.85 -3.33
CA GLU A 170 -0.27 -20.90 -3.27
C GLU A 170 -0.56 -20.49 -1.82
N ASP A 171 -0.98 -19.25 -1.61
CA ASP A 171 -1.47 -18.78 -0.31
C ASP A 171 -2.93 -19.22 -0.05
N LEU A 172 -3.48 -18.85 1.11
CA LEU A 172 -4.86 -19.16 1.48
C LEU A 172 -5.90 -18.43 0.63
N ASP A 173 -5.52 -17.32 -0.01
CA ASP A 173 -6.35 -16.55 -0.95
C ASP A 173 -6.20 -17.06 -2.40
N ARG A 174 -5.54 -18.23 -2.59
CA ARG A 174 -5.30 -18.85 -3.90
C ARG A 174 -4.43 -17.98 -4.83
N ARG A 175 -3.58 -17.14 -4.27
CA ARG A 175 -2.56 -16.43 -5.04
C ARG A 175 -1.33 -17.31 -5.18
N VAL A 176 -0.78 -17.37 -6.39
CA VAL A 176 0.46 -18.11 -6.66
C VAL A 176 1.63 -17.34 -6.10
N MET A 177 2.23 -17.84 -5.01
CA MET A 177 3.42 -17.28 -4.36
C MET A 177 4.68 -17.67 -5.11
N ALA A 178 4.79 -18.95 -5.54
CA ALA A 178 5.92 -19.46 -6.31
C ALA A 178 5.47 -20.59 -7.23
N TYR A 179 6.24 -20.85 -8.27
CA TYR A 179 6.00 -21.93 -9.22
C TYR A 179 7.32 -22.47 -9.79
N SER A 180 7.27 -23.69 -10.35
CA SER A 180 8.42 -24.27 -11.04
C SER A 180 8.53 -23.78 -12.48
N SER A 181 9.75 -23.62 -12.97
CA SER A 181 10.08 -23.16 -14.33
C SER A 181 11.07 -24.08 -15.04
N SER A 182 10.96 -25.41 -14.83
CA SER A 182 11.81 -26.39 -15.51
C SER A 182 11.45 -26.48 -17.00
N PRO A 183 12.44 -26.55 -17.93
CA PRO A 183 12.20 -26.49 -19.37
C PRO A 183 11.26 -27.57 -19.90
N ASP A 184 11.35 -28.81 -19.41
CA ASP A 184 10.62 -29.97 -19.89
C ASP A 184 9.44 -30.39 -18.99
N GLN A 185 9.03 -29.52 -18.05
CA GLN A 185 7.94 -29.85 -17.13
C GLN A 185 6.60 -29.95 -17.86
N ARG A 186 5.80 -30.96 -17.51
CA ARG A 186 4.42 -31.07 -17.98
C ARG A 186 3.56 -29.96 -17.39
N ILE A 187 2.85 -29.21 -18.26
CA ILE A 187 2.03 -28.04 -17.86
C ILE A 187 0.74 -27.99 -18.67
N ASP A 188 -0.38 -27.64 -18.04
CA ASP A 188 -1.67 -27.41 -18.71
C ASP A 188 -2.01 -25.92 -18.84
N SER A 189 -3.09 -25.62 -19.58
CA SER A 189 -3.55 -24.25 -19.79
C SER A 189 -3.97 -23.55 -18.50
N LEU A 190 -4.64 -24.26 -17.59
CA LEU A 190 -5.08 -23.72 -16.29
C LEU A 190 -3.90 -23.33 -15.40
N ARG A 191 -2.85 -24.15 -15.38
CA ARG A 191 -1.62 -23.84 -14.64
C ARG A 191 -0.93 -22.62 -15.24
N ARG A 192 -0.85 -22.56 -16.57
CA ARG A 192 -0.25 -21.41 -17.27
C ARG A 192 -1.00 -20.13 -16.96
N GLU A 193 -2.33 -20.15 -17.03
CA GLU A 193 -3.17 -19.00 -16.67
C GLU A 193 -2.98 -18.58 -15.20
N GLY A 194 -2.95 -19.55 -14.28
CA GLY A 194 -2.73 -19.29 -12.86
C GLY A 194 -1.37 -18.64 -12.56
N ILE A 195 -0.30 -19.06 -13.27
CA ILE A 195 1.02 -18.47 -13.17
C ILE A 195 1.01 -17.03 -13.71
N LEU A 196 0.44 -16.81 -14.89
CA LEU A 196 0.41 -15.51 -15.56
C LEU A 196 -0.44 -14.48 -14.80
N SER A 197 -1.59 -14.89 -14.27
CA SER A 197 -2.47 -14.04 -13.47
C SER A 197 -2.04 -13.91 -11.99
N ARG A 198 -1.08 -14.72 -11.55
CA ARG A 198 -0.71 -14.93 -10.13
C ARG A 198 -1.90 -15.32 -9.24
N ARG A 199 -2.92 -15.90 -9.82
CA ARG A 199 -4.13 -16.33 -9.12
C ARG A 199 -4.70 -17.58 -9.77
N VAL A 200 -5.15 -18.51 -8.95
CA VAL A 200 -5.83 -19.70 -9.48
C VAL A 200 -7.14 -19.29 -10.14
N PRO A 201 -7.42 -19.73 -11.39
CA PRO A 201 -8.69 -19.44 -12.05
C PRO A 201 -9.89 -19.91 -11.23
N GLU A 202 -10.95 -19.10 -11.20
CA GLU A 202 -12.19 -19.45 -10.51
C GLU A 202 -13.00 -20.42 -11.36
N ILE A 203 -12.95 -21.71 -10.99
CA ILE A 203 -13.74 -22.79 -11.59
C ILE A 203 -14.52 -23.46 -10.46
N ASP A 204 -15.80 -23.79 -10.68
CA ASP A 204 -16.71 -24.34 -9.68
C ASP A 204 -16.15 -25.54 -8.89
N HIS A 205 -15.37 -26.40 -9.56
CA HIS A 205 -14.75 -27.56 -8.93
C HIS A 205 -13.53 -27.26 -8.05
N ASN A 206 -12.95 -26.08 -8.14
CA ASN A 206 -11.77 -25.75 -7.33
C ASN A 206 -12.12 -25.65 -5.85
N LEU A 207 -13.26 -25.07 -5.48
CA LEU A 207 -13.68 -24.94 -4.08
C LEU A 207 -13.79 -26.30 -3.38
N GLU A 208 -14.34 -27.31 -4.05
CA GLU A 208 -14.45 -28.66 -3.49
C GLU A 208 -13.07 -29.32 -3.30
N ARG A 209 -12.17 -29.16 -4.28
CA ARG A 209 -10.79 -29.66 -4.19
C ARG A 209 -10.04 -29.06 -3.00
N TYR A 210 -10.15 -27.76 -2.78
CA TYR A 210 -9.53 -27.10 -1.61
C TYR A 210 -10.16 -27.57 -0.30
N ARG A 211 -11.48 -27.79 -0.23
CA ARG A 211 -12.14 -28.33 0.97
C ARG A 211 -11.59 -29.71 1.32
N VAL A 212 -11.48 -30.61 0.35
CA VAL A 212 -10.90 -31.95 0.54
C VAL A 212 -9.44 -31.82 0.98
N LEU A 213 -8.65 -30.96 0.34
CA LEU A 213 -7.24 -30.77 0.62
C LEU A 213 -7.01 -30.25 2.04
N PHE A 214 -7.75 -29.23 2.47
CA PHE A 214 -7.63 -28.67 3.82
C PHE A 214 -8.09 -29.65 4.93
N GLY A 215 -8.97 -30.58 4.59
CA GLY A 215 -9.41 -31.65 5.51
C GLY A 215 -8.43 -32.83 5.62
N SER A 216 -7.39 -32.88 4.76
CA SER A 216 -6.43 -34.00 4.70
C SER A 216 -5.10 -33.66 5.37
N GLU A 217 -4.45 -34.67 5.97
CA GLU A 217 -3.14 -34.50 6.63
C GLU A 217 -1.94 -34.86 5.70
N GLY A 218 -2.20 -35.44 4.53
CA GLY A 218 -1.18 -35.90 3.59
C GLY A 218 -1.39 -35.40 2.18
N VAL A 219 -0.70 -36.05 1.25
CA VAL A 219 -0.84 -35.77 -0.19
C VAL A 219 -2.19 -36.30 -0.69
N VAL A 220 -2.92 -35.43 -1.38
CA VAL A 220 -4.21 -35.77 -2.02
C VAL A 220 -4.03 -35.77 -3.53
N ARG A 221 -4.55 -36.78 -4.19
CA ARG A 221 -4.52 -36.90 -5.66
C ARG A 221 -5.87 -36.53 -6.25
N PHE A 222 -5.84 -35.71 -7.27
CA PHE A 222 -7.01 -35.29 -8.02
C PHE A 222 -6.88 -35.77 -9.46
N PRO A 223 -7.83 -36.59 -9.96
CA PRO A 223 -7.82 -37.08 -11.31
C PRO A 223 -8.00 -35.96 -12.33
N GLU A 224 -7.71 -36.28 -13.60
CA GLU A 224 -7.97 -35.39 -14.72
C GLU A 224 -9.45 -34.98 -14.76
N ALA A 225 -9.70 -33.68 -14.87
CA ALA A 225 -11.05 -33.14 -14.97
C ALA A 225 -11.04 -31.76 -15.62
N LEU A 226 -12.02 -31.46 -16.48
CA LEU A 226 -12.26 -30.15 -17.08
C LEU A 226 -11.02 -29.52 -17.75
N GLY A 227 -10.21 -30.34 -18.45
CA GLY A 227 -8.99 -29.89 -19.12
C GLY A 227 -7.79 -29.67 -18.19
N ALA A 228 -7.93 -29.95 -16.89
CA ALA A 228 -6.82 -29.95 -15.94
C ALA A 228 -6.19 -31.37 -15.91
N LEU A 229 -4.90 -31.46 -16.09
CA LEU A 229 -4.13 -32.70 -15.93
C LEU A 229 -4.24 -33.23 -14.48
N PRO A 230 -4.00 -34.56 -14.26
CA PRO A 230 -3.97 -35.15 -12.93
C PRO A 230 -2.98 -34.40 -12.03
N ARG A 231 -3.36 -34.18 -10.77
CA ARG A 231 -2.58 -33.39 -9.83
C ARG A 231 -2.49 -34.04 -8.46
N ALA A 232 -1.32 -33.94 -7.86
CA ALA A 232 -1.14 -34.20 -6.45
C ALA A 232 -1.03 -32.86 -5.71
N ALA A 233 -1.62 -32.77 -4.54
CA ALA A 233 -1.58 -31.56 -3.74
C ALA A 233 -1.39 -31.87 -2.24
N ILE A 234 -0.80 -30.92 -1.52
CA ILE A 234 -0.64 -30.98 -0.07
C ILE A 234 -0.86 -29.61 0.55
N THR A 235 -1.45 -29.59 1.75
CA THR A 235 -1.57 -28.36 2.53
C THR A 235 -0.26 -28.03 3.24
N ILE A 236 0.19 -26.77 3.14
CA ILE A 236 1.30 -26.24 3.92
C ILE A 236 0.76 -25.86 5.30
N ARG A 237 1.32 -26.40 6.39
CA ARG A 237 0.83 -26.16 7.75
C ARG A 237 1.96 -25.80 8.73
N ALA A 238 1.60 -24.96 9.71
CA ALA A 238 2.37 -24.77 10.93
C ALA A 238 1.55 -25.30 12.10
N GLY A 239 1.87 -26.50 12.58
CA GLY A 239 1.01 -27.24 13.49
C GLY A 239 -0.36 -27.51 12.87
N THR A 240 -1.42 -27.07 13.50
CA THR A 240 -2.80 -27.20 12.98
C THR A 240 -3.21 -26.08 12.02
N GLN A 241 -2.45 -24.97 11.97
CA GLN A 241 -2.80 -23.81 11.17
C GLN A 241 -2.37 -23.96 9.71
N PRO A 242 -3.27 -23.89 8.72
CA PRO A 242 -2.92 -23.87 7.32
C PRO A 242 -2.26 -22.52 6.95
N LEU A 243 -1.24 -22.57 6.11
CA LEU A 243 -0.51 -21.40 5.60
C LEU A 243 -0.66 -21.22 4.10
N GLY A 244 -0.96 -22.31 3.37
CA GLY A 244 -1.09 -22.34 1.93
C GLY A 244 -1.21 -23.75 1.40
N THR A 245 -0.99 -23.94 0.10
CA THR A 245 -1.08 -25.22 -0.59
C THR A 245 0.03 -25.40 -1.63
N ILE A 246 0.43 -26.64 -1.89
CA ILE A 246 1.31 -27.01 -3.00
C ILE A 246 0.54 -27.89 -3.96
N TRP A 247 0.58 -27.56 -5.23
CA TRP A 247 -0.07 -28.30 -6.31
C TRP A 247 0.94 -28.72 -7.36
N ALA A 248 1.11 -30.01 -7.59
CA ALA A 248 1.98 -30.58 -8.60
C ALA A 248 1.16 -31.27 -9.68
N ILE A 249 1.46 -31.05 -10.96
CA ILE A 249 0.93 -31.81 -12.07
C ILE A 249 1.65 -33.15 -12.09
N GLU A 250 0.92 -34.25 -12.18
CA GLU A 250 1.51 -35.61 -12.23
C GLU A 250 2.18 -35.87 -13.59
N SER A 251 3.29 -36.59 -13.57
CA SER A 251 3.86 -37.16 -14.79
C SER A 251 2.91 -38.28 -15.37
N PRO A 252 3.10 -38.74 -16.61
CA PRO A 252 2.33 -39.85 -17.15
C PRO A 252 2.37 -41.12 -16.29
N ASP A 253 3.48 -41.34 -15.58
CA ASP A 253 3.70 -42.49 -14.69
C ASP A 253 3.21 -42.23 -13.24
N GLY A 254 2.59 -41.08 -12.98
CA GLY A 254 2.21 -40.62 -11.65
C GLY A 254 3.40 -39.99 -10.88
N ILE A 255 3.23 -39.71 -9.58
CA ILE A 255 4.29 -39.10 -8.78
C ILE A 255 5.19 -40.07 -8.02
N GLY A 256 4.80 -41.35 -7.92
CA GLY A 256 5.53 -42.35 -7.15
C GLY A 256 5.71 -42.01 -5.65
N VAL A 257 6.42 -42.86 -4.94
CA VAL A 257 6.70 -42.67 -3.50
C VAL A 257 7.68 -41.52 -3.27
N ASP A 258 8.63 -41.34 -4.16
CA ASP A 258 9.64 -40.24 -4.04
C ASP A 258 9.01 -38.88 -4.30
N GLY A 259 8.06 -38.80 -5.23
CA GLY A 259 7.32 -37.54 -5.46
C GLY A 259 6.41 -37.17 -4.30
N GLU A 260 5.74 -38.14 -3.66
CA GLU A 260 4.95 -37.88 -2.44
C GLU A 260 5.84 -37.39 -1.30
N ARG A 261 7.00 -38.04 -1.11
CA ARG A 261 7.98 -37.60 -0.09
C ARG A 261 8.48 -36.19 -0.38
N ALA A 262 8.81 -35.88 -1.65
CA ALA A 262 9.24 -34.55 -2.07
C ALA A 262 8.20 -33.48 -1.77
N LEU A 263 6.91 -33.77 -1.99
CA LEU A 263 5.80 -32.86 -1.65
C LEU A 263 5.68 -32.62 -0.14
N ILE A 264 5.80 -33.68 0.67
CA ILE A 264 5.75 -33.58 2.14
C ILE A 264 6.91 -32.73 2.69
N ASP A 265 8.12 -33.02 2.22
CA ASP A 265 9.31 -32.28 2.67
C ASP A 265 9.27 -30.81 2.19
N CYS A 266 8.82 -30.59 0.96
CA CYS A 266 8.58 -29.24 0.44
C CYS A 266 7.54 -28.48 1.29
N ALA A 267 6.44 -29.11 1.68
CA ALA A 267 5.42 -28.46 2.49
C ALA A 267 5.97 -28.01 3.86
N ARG A 268 6.83 -28.82 4.49
CA ARG A 268 7.50 -28.48 5.74
C ARG A 268 8.45 -27.28 5.57
N LEU A 269 9.28 -27.31 4.52
CA LEU A 269 10.22 -26.23 4.24
C LEU A 269 9.50 -24.94 3.80
N ALA A 270 8.45 -25.06 2.97
CA ALA A 270 7.63 -23.92 2.58
C ALA A 270 6.95 -23.26 3.79
N ALA A 271 6.48 -24.04 4.78
CA ALA A 271 5.96 -23.48 6.02
C ALA A 271 6.99 -22.63 6.76
N LEU A 272 8.25 -23.08 6.85
CA LEU A 272 9.32 -22.30 7.48
C LEU A 272 9.61 -21.01 6.71
N HIS A 273 9.65 -21.05 5.36
CA HIS A 273 9.84 -19.86 4.54
C HIS A 273 8.69 -18.86 4.73
N ILE A 274 7.45 -19.30 4.61
CA ILE A 274 6.27 -18.43 4.76
C ILE A 274 6.24 -17.78 6.15
N LEU A 275 6.53 -18.51 7.21
CA LEU A 275 6.59 -17.97 8.57
C LEU A 275 7.73 -16.97 8.74
N ARG A 276 8.92 -17.29 8.20
CA ARG A 276 10.06 -16.37 8.23
C ARG A 276 9.78 -15.07 7.52
N ASP A 277 9.11 -15.15 6.37
CA ASP A 277 8.74 -14.00 5.55
C ASP A 277 7.69 -13.12 6.23
N ARG A 278 6.69 -13.76 6.82
CA ARG A 278 5.70 -13.05 7.64
C ARG A 278 6.36 -12.34 8.81
N ASN A 279 7.23 -13.03 9.54
CA ASN A 279 7.95 -12.45 10.67
C ASN A 279 8.89 -11.31 10.24
N ALA A 280 9.59 -11.44 9.12
CA ALA A 280 10.45 -10.39 8.58
C ALA A 280 9.64 -9.15 8.16
N SER A 281 8.53 -9.35 7.46
CA SER A 281 7.62 -8.27 7.05
C SER A 281 6.98 -7.59 8.26
N GLU A 282 6.57 -8.35 9.26
CA GLU A 282 5.98 -7.84 10.50
C GLU A 282 7.01 -7.04 11.32
N LEU A 283 8.25 -7.52 11.42
CA LEU A 283 9.33 -6.81 12.06
C LEU A 283 9.67 -5.49 11.34
N GLU A 284 9.65 -5.48 10.01
CA GLU A 284 9.89 -4.27 9.22
C GLU A 284 8.77 -3.24 9.40
N LEU A 285 7.50 -3.67 9.43
CA LEU A 285 6.38 -2.79 9.75
C LEU A 285 6.50 -2.22 11.16
N GLN A 286 6.87 -3.04 12.16
CA GLN A 286 7.08 -2.59 13.54
C GLN A 286 8.23 -1.58 13.64
N LYS A 287 9.34 -1.79 12.92
CA LYS A 287 10.45 -0.84 12.85
C LYS A 287 10.00 0.51 12.27
N ARG A 288 9.26 0.49 11.16
CA ARG A 288 8.72 1.70 10.53
C ARG A 288 7.70 2.41 11.43
N GLU A 289 6.84 1.66 12.12
CA GLU A 289 5.91 2.20 13.11
C GLU A 289 6.64 2.91 14.24
N SER A 290 7.63 2.24 14.85
CA SER A 290 8.45 2.82 15.92
C SER A 290 9.24 4.04 15.45
N ALA A 291 9.76 4.00 14.22
CA ALA A 291 10.45 5.12 13.60
C ALA A 291 9.51 6.32 13.40
N LEU A 292 8.29 6.08 12.91
CA LEU A 292 7.31 7.14 12.73
C LEU A 292 6.87 7.76 14.06
N LEU A 293 6.58 6.93 15.08
CA LEU A 293 6.21 7.43 16.41
C LEU A 293 7.30 8.34 16.99
N GLY A 294 8.56 7.90 16.94
CA GLY A 294 9.66 8.73 17.44
C GLY A 294 9.87 10.01 16.64
N ALA A 295 9.67 9.98 15.31
CA ALA A 295 9.72 11.17 14.48
C ALA A 295 8.59 12.17 14.81
N LEU A 296 7.36 11.67 15.01
CA LEU A 296 6.21 12.48 15.43
C LEU A 296 6.35 13.07 16.83
N GLU A 297 7.21 12.50 17.66
CA GLU A 297 7.55 13.01 19.00
C GLU A 297 8.81 13.88 19.01
N GLY A 298 9.51 13.97 17.87
CA GLY A 298 10.73 14.77 17.73
C GLY A 298 11.92 14.16 18.49
N LEU A 299 11.96 12.84 18.64
CA LEU A 299 13.00 12.16 19.41
C LEU A 299 14.36 12.13 18.71
N TRP A 300 14.38 12.32 17.39
CA TRP A 300 15.62 12.19 16.60
C TRP A 300 15.92 13.43 15.77
N PRO A 301 17.21 13.68 15.49
CA PRO A 301 17.62 14.71 14.52
C PRO A 301 17.07 14.38 13.11
N THR A 302 16.95 15.42 12.28
CA THR A 302 16.40 15.33 10.91
C THR A 302 17.04 14.24 10.06
N HIS A 303 18.38 14.13 10.09
CA HIS A 303 19.09 13.11 9.27
C HIS A 303 18.78 11.68 9.72
N GLU A 304 18.63 11.44 11.01
CA GLU A 304 18.27 10.12 11.55
C GLU A 304 16.80 9.79 11.25
N THR A 305 15.92 10.77 11.36
CA THR A 305 14.50 10.65 10.96
C THR A 305 14.40 10.26 9.50
N SER A 306 15.11 10.95 8.60
CA SER A 306 15.13 10.67 7.16
C SER A 306 15.62 9.26 6.87
N PHE A 307 16.70 8.84 7.53
CA PHE A 307 17.28 7.50 7.36
C PHE A 307 16.30 6.40 7.82
N ARG A 308 15.73 6.51 9.04
CA ARG A 308 14.84 5.51 9.62
C ARG A 308 13.54 5.34 8.86
N LEU A 309 13.02 6.44 8.29
CA LEU A 309 11.76 6.47 7.53
C LEU A 309 11.98 6.40 6.02
N SER A 310 13.23 6.22 5.57
CA SER A 310 13.59 6.14 4.15
C SER A 310 13.06 7.34 3.35
N ILE A 311 13.14 8.56 3.93
CA ILE A 311 12.68 9.79 3.29
C ILE A 311 13.75 10.27 2.29
N PRO A 312 13.43 10.36 0.98
CA PRO A 312 14.37 10.90 0.01
C PRO A 312 14.67 12.38 0.29
N PRO A 313 15.91 12.85 0.02
CA PRO A 313 16.25 14.26 0.19
C PRO A 313 15.32 15.19 -0.61
N GLY A 314 14.76 16.20 0.07
CA GLY A 314 13.83 17.16 -0.56
C GLY A 314 12.46 16.63 -0.91
N ALA A 315 12.13 15.41 -0.53
CA ALA A 315 10.81 14.84 -0.75
C ALA A 315 9.74 15.60 0.05
N GLU A 316 8.63 15.90 -0.59
CA GLU A 316 7.47 16.48 0.07
C GLU A 316 6.82 15.44 0.99
N LEU A 317 6.56 15.79 2.23
CA LEU A 317 5.98 14.92 3.25
C LEU A 317 4.49 15.20 3.39
N GLY A 318 3.66 14.19 3.22
CA GLY A 318 2.25 14.23 3.56
C GLY A 318 1.99 13.46 4.85
N LEU A 319 1.44 14.11 5.86
CA LEU A 319 1.00 13.44 7.09
C LEU A 319 -0.53 13.42 7.18
N LEU A 320 -1.07 12.21 7.35
CA LEU A 320 -2.48 11.99 7.59
C LEU A 320 -2.68 11.43 8.99
N GLY A 321 -3.79 11.82 9.62
CA GLY A 321 -4.27 11.19 10.85
C GLY A 321 -5.67 10.66 10.64
N PHE A 322 -5.96 9.52 11.26
CA PHE A 322 -7.29 8.91 11.25
C PHE A 322 -7.74 8.66 12.69
N ALA A 323 -8.95 9.07 13.03
CA ALA A 323 -9.54 8.80 14.33
C ALA A 323 -11.03 8.47 14.19
N ALA A 324 -11.53 7.65 15.11
CA ALA A 324 -12.94 7.32 15.18
C ALA A 324 -13.63 8.20 16.23
N SER A 325 -14.85 8.65 15.91
CA SER A 325 -15.75 9.26 16.88
C SER A 325 -16.38 8.14 17.70
N ALA A 326 -15.94 7.94 18.94
CA ALA A 326 -16.46 6.92 19.83
C ALA A 326 -16.32 7.34 21.30
N ASP A 327 -17.21 6.81 22.14
CA ASP A 327 -17.10 6.96 23.60
C ASP A 327 -15.81 6.30 24.11
N ALA A 328 -15.17 6.91 25.09
CA ALA A 328 -13.82 6.60 25.57
C ALA A 328 -13.57 5.11 25.95
N ARG A 329 -14.62 4.34 26.24
CA ARG A 329 -14.49 2.94 26.70
C ARG A 329 -14.11 1.92 25.63
N GLY A 330 -14.37 2.22 24.36
CA GLY A 330 -14.02 1.35 23.21
C GLY A 330 -12.87 1.87 22.35
N LEU A 331 -12.38 3.08 22.61
CA LEU A 331 -11.50 3.81 21.70
C LEU A 331 -10.17 3.09 21.41
N LEU A 332 -9.56 2.49 22.44
CA LEU A 332 -8.26 1.82 22.27
C LEU A 332 -8.34 0.59 21.35
N ALA A 333 -9.34 -0.27 21.58
CA ALA A 333 -9.56 -1.45 20.74
C ALA A 333 -9.97 -1.04 19.31
N LEU A 334 -10.81 -0.02 19.20
CA LEU A 334 -11.26 0.53 17.91
C LEU A 334 -10.10 1.12 17.12
N THR A 335 -9.19 1.85 17.77
CA THR A 335 -8.02 2.45 17.11
C THR A 335 -7.04 1.39 16.65
N ALA A 336 -6.82 0.32 17.42
CA ALA A 336 -6.00 -0.81 17.01
C ALA A 336 -6.58 -1.53 15.78
N HIS A 337 -7.90 -1.79 15.76
CA HIS A 337 -8.58 -2.35 14.59
C HIS A 337 -8.50 -1.42 13.37
N LEU A 338 -8.63 -0.12 13.58
CA LEU A 338 -8.48 0.89 12.53
C LEU A 338 -7.06 0.87 11.96
N GLY A 339 -6.03 0.76 12.82
CA GLY A 339 -4.63 0.62 12.40
C GLY A 339 -4.42 -0.57 11.48
N HIS A 340 -4.94 -1.75 11.85
CA HIS A 340 -4.86 -2.95 10.99
C HIS A 340 -5.60 -2.78 9.66
N ALA A 341 -6.80 -2.20 9.68
CA ALA A 341 -7.58 -1.98 8.45
C ALA A 341 -6.87 -1.00 7.50
N LEU A 342 -6.31 0.08 8.04
CA LEU A 342 -5.54 1.05 7.27
C LEU A 342 -4.24 0.45 6.72
N THR A 343 -3.52 -0.35 7.49
CA THR A 343 -2.32 -1.05 7.03
C THR A 343 -2.62 -1.95 5.83
N ARG A 344 -3.72 -2.71 5.88
CA ARG A 344 -4.16 -3.59 4.77
C ARG A 344 -4.51 -2.81 3.50
N TYR A 345 -4.98 -1.58 3.62
CA TYR A 345 -5.29 -0.72 2.47
C TYR A 345 -4.06 0.05 1.98
N VAL A 346 -3.33 0.70 2.89
CA VAL A 346 -2.25 1.64 2.54
C VAL A 346 -1.02 0.93 2.00
N VAL A 347 -0.55 -0.14 2.65
CA VAL A 347 0.71 -0.81 2.28
C VAL A 347 0.72 -1.32 0.82
N PRO A 348 -0.34 -1.96 0.29
CA PRO A 348 -0.36 -2.35 -1.12
C PRO A 348 -0.43 -1.16 -2.10
N VAL A 349 -1.02 -0.03 -1.70
CA VAL A 349 -1.18 1.17 -2.55
C VAL A 349 0.06 2.05 -2.50
N ARG A 350 0.68 2.17 -1.32
CA ARG A 350 1.87 2.97 -1.03
C ARG A 350 2.83 2.18 -0.13
N PRO A 351 3.67 1.30 -0.72
CA PRO A 351 4.62 0.48 0.03
C PRO A 351 5.70 1.30 0.77
N ASP A 352 5.91 2.54 0.34
CA ASP A 352 6.81 3.52 0.93
C ASP A 352 6.21 4.24 2.15
N ALA A 353 4.91 4.14 2.38
CA ALA A 353 4.25 4.77 3.51
C ALA A 353 4.66 4.12 4.84
N SER A 354 4.76 4.94 5.89
CA SER A 354 4.90 4.49 7.26
C SER A 354 3.61 4.72 8.03
N ILE A 355 3.18 3.73 8.81
CA ILE A 355 1.93 3.79 9.56
C ILE A 355 2.26 3.61 11.04
N ALA A 356 1.65 4.43 11.89
CA ALA A 356 1.81 4.34 13.33
C ALA A 356 0.47 4.47 14.04
N THR A 357 0.24 3.59 15.01
CA THR A 357 -0.99 3.55 15.80
C THR A 357 -0.71 4.02 17.23
N THR A 358 -1.50 4.99 17.69
CA THR A 358 -1.47 5.47 19.07
C THR A 358 -2.78 5.09 19.78
N SER A 359 -2.93 5.50 21.02
CA SER A 359 -4.19 5.27 21.75
C SER A 359 -5.38 6.08 21.21
N ARG A 360 -5.16 7.09 20.39
CA ARG A 360 -6.20 8.04 19.95
C ARG A 360 -6.37 8.13 18.44
N ALA A 361 -5.32 7.89 17.67
CA ALA A 361 -5.31 8.06 16.22
C ALA A 361 -4.30 7.13 15.54
N VAL A 362 -4.50 6.90 14.27
CA VAL A 362 -3.56 6.24 13.37
C VAL A 362 -2.97 7.29 12.44
N TYR A 363 -1.65 7.36 12.37
CA TYR A 363 -0.94 8.27 11.48
C TYR A 363 -0.37 7.54 10.29
N VAL A 364 -0.39 8.19 9.14
CA VAL A 364 0.19 7.69 7.89
C VAL A 364 1.09 8.77 7.33
N LEU A 365 2.37 8.49 7.22
CA LEU A 365 3.35 9.35 6.57
C LEU A 365 3.57 8.88 5.13
N LEU A 366 3.52 9.83 4.20
CA LEU A 366 3.75 9.61 2.77
C LEU A 366 5.02 10.37 2.34
N PRO A 367 6.16 9.72 2.22
CA PRO A 367 7.33 10.32 1.58
C PRO A 367 7.04 10.57 0.09
N GLY A 368 7.37 11.78 -0.42
CA GLY A 368 7.04 12.17 -1.79
C GLY A 368 5.55 12.34 -2.09
N GLY A 369 4.72 12.49 -1.04
CA GLY A 369 3.27 12.61 -1.17
C GLY A 369 2.75 13.92 -0.59
N GLY A 370 2.61 14.96 -1.43
CA GLY A 370 2.02 16.24 -1.02
C GLY A 370 0.53 16.16 -0.65
N SER A 371 -0.07 17.31 -0.32
CA SER A 371 -1.46 17.42 0.17
C SER A 371 -2.50 16.76 -0.75
N GLU A 372 -2.28 16.79 -2.07
CA GLU A 372 -3.20 16.16 -3.02
C GLU A 372 -3.14 14.63 -2.96
N ALA A 373 -1.94 14.05 -2.90
CA ALA A 373 -1.76 12.60 -2.77
C ALA A 373 -2.31 12.10 -1.43
N ALA A 374 -2.09 12.86 -0.35
CA ALA A 374 -2.65 12.60 0.97
C ALA A 374 -4.19 12.61 0.92
N THR A 375 -4.80 13.60 0.25
CA THR A 375 -6.25 13.68 0.11
C THR A 375 -6.83 12.49 -0.66
N ARG A 376 -6.20 12.08 -1.76
CA ARG A 376 -6.65 10.89 -2.53
C ARG A 376 -6.57 9.62 -1.69
N LEU A 377 -5.45 9.43 -0.98
CA LEU A 377 -5.27 8.27 -0.10
C LEU A 377 -6.30 8.24 1.03
N ALA A 378 -6.54 9.38 1.70
CA ALA A 378 -7.52 9.49 2.77
C ALA A 378 -8.93 9.10 2.30
N LYS A 379 -9.39 9.65 1.16
CA LYS A 379 -10.70 9.33 0.58
C LYS A 379 -10.82 7.85 0.22
N GLY A 380 -9.81 7.27 -0.42
CA GLY A 380 -9.77 5.85 -0.75
C GLY A 380 -9.77 4.95 0.49
N ALA A 381 -8.99 5.31 1.51
CA ALA A 381 -8.93 4.59 2.78
C ALA A 381 -10.30 4.59 3.49
N LEU A 382 -10.94 5.75 3.65
CA LEU A 382 -12.26 5.86 4.26
C LEU A 382 -13.32 5.03 3.49
N THR A 383 -13.27 5.05 2.16
CA THR A 383 -14.16 4.22 1.33
C THR A 383 -13.95 2.72 1.59
N SER A 384 -12.68 2.29 1.66
CA SER A 384 -12.33 0.88 1.88
C SER A 384 -12.76 0.36 3.26
N ILE A 385 -12.64 1.18 4.31
CA ILE A 385 -12.96 0.78 5.69
C ILE A 385 -14.43 1.02 6.07
N ARG A 386 -15.22 1.70 5.24
CA ARG A 386 -16.61 2.06 5.52
C ARG A 386 -17.47 0.85 5.92
N GLY A 387 -17.27 -0.31 5.28
CA GLY A 387 -18.01 -1.54 5.60
C GLY A 387 -17.82 -2.03 7.04
N SER A 388 -16.66 -1.75 7.64
CA SER A 388 -16.31 -2.19 9.01
C SER A 388 -16.52 -1.10 10.06
N PHE A 389 -16.37 0.19 9.69
CA PHE A 389 -16.37 1.31 10.63
C PHE A 389 -17.50 2.32 10.38
N GLY A 390 -18.32 2.12 9.35
CA GLY A 390 -19.36 3.11 8.97
C GLY A 390 -18.74 4.47 8.63
N ASP A 391 -19.50 5.54 8.91
CA ASP A 391 -19.09 6.93 8.70
C ASP A 391 -18.51 7.59 9.98
N PHE A 392 -18.11 6.79 10.97
CA PHE A 392 -17.61 7.30 12.26
C PHE A 392 -16.13 7.69 12.22
N VAL A 393 -15.37 7.29 11.19
CA VAL A 393 -13.95 7.62 11.07
C VAL A 393 -13.79 8.97 10.36
N ARG A 394 -12.91 9.80 10.91
CA ARG A 394 -12.48 11.08 10.33
C ARG A 394 -11.02 10.99 9.92
N ALA A 395 -10.68 11.69 8.85
CA ALA A 395 -9.29 11.85 8.40
C ALA A 395 -8.89 13.32 8.43
N ALA A 396 -7.72 13.61 8.97
CA ALA A 396 -7.08 14.92 8.97
C ALA A 396 -5.83 14.90 8.10
N ILE A 397 -5.57 15.99 7.41
CA ILE A 397 -4.39 16.17 6.56
C ILE A 397 -3.66 17.42 7.01
N ALA A 398 -2.42 17.26 7.46
CA ALA A 398 -1.54 18.38 7.74
C ALA A 398 -1.02 19.01 6.44
N PRO A 399 -0.67 20.30 6.41
CA PRO A 399 0.05 20.91 5.31
C PRO A 399 1.33 20.14 5.01
N ALA A 400 1.61 19.96 3.73
CA ALA A 400 2.82 19.30 3.30
C ALA A 400 4.07 20.15 3.60
N ASP A 401 5.17 19.48 3.94
CA ASP A 401 6.47 20.09 4.22
C ASP A 401 7.58 19.22 3.60
N THR A 402 8.76 19.77 3.43
CA THR A 402 9.94 19.04 2.92
C THR A 402 10.98 18.79 4.03
N ASP A 403 10.81 19.39 5.20
CA ASP A 403 11.71 19.19 6.34
C ASP A 403 11.15 18.14 7.31
N PRO A 404 11.82 17.00 7.51
CA PRO A 404 11.42 16.01 8.51
C PRO A 404 11.36 16.54 9.95
N ALA A 405 12.02 17.65 10.26
CA ALA A 405 11.91 18.31 11.56
C ALA A 405 10.51 18.90 11.82
N SER A 406 9.71 19.09 10.80
CA SER A 406 8.33 19.58 10.91
C SER A 406 7.32 18.52 11.38
N LEU A 407 7.65 17.23 11.36
CA LEU A 407 6.74 16.13 11.70
C LEU A 407 6.03 16.29 13.06
N PRO A 408 6.69 16.75 14.14
CA PRO A 408 5.98 17.01 15.40
C PRO A 408 4.96 18.16 15.30
N ALA A 409 5.21 19.15 14.47
CA ALA A 409 4.26 20.23 14.22
C ALA A 409 3.08 19.76 13.37
N MET A 410 3.36 19.01 12.30
CA MET A 410 2.34 18.36 11.45
C MET A 410 1.43 17.44 12.26
N ARG A 411 1.98 16.67 13.20
CA ARG A 411 1.19 15.83 14.12
C ARG A 411 0.23 16.67 14.96
N ARG A 412 0.74 17.73 15.61
CA ARG A 412 -0.11 18.60 16.44
C ARG A 412 -1.26 19.20 15.65
N GLU A 413 -1.00 19.61 14.42
CA GLU A 413 -2.03 20.15 13.56
C GLU A 413 -3.05 19.07 13.15
N THR A 414 -2.58 17.88 12.82
CA THR A 414 -3.44 16.71 12.55
C THR A 414 -4.33 16.38 13.75
N ASP A 415 -3.76 16.36 14.95
CA ASP A 415 -4.49 16.11 16.20
C ASP A 415 -5.57 17.16 16.46
N ASP A 416 -5.25 18.43 16.22
CA ASP A 416 -6.20 19.53 16.36
C ASP A 416 -7.36 19.42 15.37
N ILE A 417 -7.09 19.07 14.11
CA ILE A 417 -8.13 18.84 13.09
C ILE A 417 -9.01 17.64 13.50
N LEU A 418 -8.41 16.53 13.90
CA LEU A 418 -9.15 15.34 14.34
C LEU A 418 -10.02 15.64 15.56
N ARG A 419 -9.52 16.37 16.55
CA ARG A 419 -10.27 16.77 17.73
C ARG A 419 -11.57 17.51 17.36
N VAL A 420 -11.49 18.41 16.40
CA VAL A 420 -12.65 19.19 15.95
C VAL A 420 -13.59 18.31 15.12
N THR A 421 -13.06 17.54 14.18
CA THR A 421 -13.90 16.77 13.25
C THR A 421 -14.58 15.57 13.90
N THR A 422 -13.97 14.95 14.90
CA THR A 422 -14.60 13.86 15.66
C THR A 422 -15.68 14.32 16.63
N ALA A 423 -15.58 15.57 17.13
CA ALA A 423 -16.59 16.18 18.00
C ALA A 423 -17.81 16.70 17.22
N HIS A 424 -17.68 16.95 15.92
CA HIS A 424 -18.72 17.55 15.09
C HIS A 424 -19.15 16.62 13.94
N PRO A 425 -20.31 15.95 14.03
CA PRO A 425 -20.79 15.02 12.99
C PRO A 425 -20.97 15.66 11.60
N ASP A 426 -21.24 16.95 11.55
CA ASP A 426 -21.38 17.77 10.34
C ASP A 426 -20.05 18.18 9.69
N ALA A 427 -18.92 17.91 10.34
CA ALA A 427 -17.60 18.19 9.78
C ALA A 427 -17.28 17.27 8.60
N PRO A 428 -16.47 17.73 7.62
CA PRO A 428 -16.06 16.89 6.48
C PRO A 428 -15.38 15.59 6.96
N PRO A 429 -15.62 14.45 6.30
CA PRO A 429 -14.96 13.18 6.65
C PRO A 429 -13.45 13.21 6.42
N VAL A 430 -12.98 14.03 5.47
CA VAL A 430 -11.56 14.36 5.24
C VAL A 430 -11.43 15.87 5.36
N ALA A 431 -10.62 16.34 6.29
CA ALA A 431 -10.48 17.75 6.59
C ALA A 431 -9.01 18.22 6.64
N THR A 432 -8.80 19.44 6.23
CA THR A 432 -7.58 20.23 6.43
C THR A 432 -7.82 21.30 7.49
N LEU A 433 -6.78 22.04 7.87
CA LEU A 433 -6.92 23.17 8.79
C LEU A 433 -7.91 24.21 8.27
N ASP A 434 -7.93 24.47 6.96
CA ASP A 434 -8.81 25.48 6.38
C ASP A 434 -10.29 25.15 6.57
N ASP A 435 -10.65 23.87 6.56
CA ASP A 435 -12.03 23.39 6.75
C ASP A 435 -12.53 23.58 8.20
N VAL A 436 -11.62 23.62 9.17
CA VAL A 436 -11.96 23.63 10.62
C VAL A 436 -11.41 24.82 11.39
N ARG A 437 -10.70 25.74 10.75
CA ARG A 437 -9.98 26.85 11.38
C ARG A 437 -10.82 27.62 12.40
N ALA A 438 -12.03 28.01 12.04
CA ALA A 438 -12.91 28.76 12.93
C ALA A 438 -13.31 27.92 14.17
N ARG A 439 -13.66 26.66 13.97
CA ARG A 439 -14.02 25.74 15.04
C ARG A 439 -12.84 25.46 15.97
N LEU A 440 -11.64 25.32 15.40
CA LEU A 440 -10.41 25.10 16.16
C LEU A 440 -10.07 26.32 17.01
N LEU A 441 -10.18 27.54 16.47
CA LEU A 441 -9.97 28.78 17.23
C LEU A 441 -10.94 28.85 18.41
N LEU A 442 -12.23 28.62 18.18
CA LEU A 442 -13.23 28.59 19.25
C LEU A 442 -12.94 27.51 20.30
N ALA A 443 -12.44 26.32 19.85
CA ALA A 443 -12.04 25.27 20.78
C ALA A 443 -10.89 25.72 21.70
N ARG A 444 -9.85 26.31 21.15
CA ARG A 444 -8.70 26.80 21.90
C ARG A 444 -9.09 27.89 22.89
N VAL A 445 -9.91 28.84 22.44
CA VAL A 445 -10.42 29.91 23.34
C VAL A 445 -11.30 29.30 24.44
N GLY A 446 -12.10 28.28 24.13
CA GLY A 446 -12.91 27.60 25.15
C GLY A 446 -12.07 26.89 26.20
N ASP A 447 -11.00 26.20 25.77
CA ASP A 447 -10.06 25.54 26.67
C ASP A 447 -9.39 26.58 27.61
N GLU A 448 -8.95 27.72 27.06
CA GLU A 448 -8.33 28.82 27.84
C GLU A 448 -9.31 29.43 28.85
N LEU A 449 -10.53 29.75 28.43
CA LEU A 449 -11.58 30.21 29.32
C LEU A 449 -11.97 29.18 30.39
N GLY A 450 -11.75 27.90 30.13
CA GLY A 450 -11.89 26.81 31.10
C GLY A 450 -10.89 26.92 32.24
N HIS A 451 -9.65 27.26 31.91
CA HIS A 451 -8.55 27.43 32.88
C HIS A 451 -8.60 28.75 33.63
N GLU A 452 -9.24 29.79 33.07
CA GLU A 452 -9.30 31.15 33.64
C GLU A 452 -10.75 31.60 33.94
N PRO A 453 -11.43 31.04 34.97
CA PRO A 453 -12.82 31.34 35.26
C PRO A 453 -13.10 32.83 35.49
N ARG A 454 -12.09 33.60 35.94
CA ARG A 454 -12.19 35.04 36.15
C ARG A 454 -12.46 35.84 34.89
N LEU A 455 -12.14 35.31 33.72
CA LEU A 455 -12.40 35.95 32.42
C LEU A 455 -13.85 35.73 31.95
N ARG A 456 -14.61 34.88 32.62
CA ARG A 456 -16.02 34.67 32.30
C ARG A 456 -16.85 35.84 32.81
N HIS A 457 -17.72 36.36 31.94
CA HIS A 457 -18.63 37.42 32.33
C HIS A 457 -19.71 36.88 33.30
N PRO A 458 -19.82 37.44 34.55
CA PRO A 458 -20.75 36.90 35.53
C PRO A 458 -22.20 36.96 35.10
N GLY A 459 -22.59 37.97 34.30
CA GLY A 459 -23.93 38.10 33.72
C GLY A 459 -24.32 36.96 32.77
N VAL A 460 -23.36 36.34 32.08
CA VAL A 460 -23.64 35.18 31.21
C VAL A 460 -24.05 33.98 32.08
N ALA A 461 -23.31 33.70 33.14
CA ALA A 461 -23.65 32.62 34.09
C ALA A 461 -25.00 32.89 34.77
N ALA A 462 -25.25 34.12 35.21
CA ALA A 462 -26.52 34.50 35.81
C ALA A 462 -27.71 34.34 34.86
N MET A 463 -27.53 34.65 33.57
CA MET A 463 -28.56 34.50 32.56
C MET A 463 -28.90 33.02 32.31
N VAL A 464 -27.89 32.13 32.21
CA VAL A 464 -28.08 30.68 32.07
C VAL A 464 -28.85 30.09 33.27
N THR A 465 -28.45 30.49 34.49
CA THR A 465 -29.14 30.07 35.72
C THR A 465 -30.59 30.55 35.72
N HIS A 466 -30.79 31.82 35.37
CA HIS A 466 -32.14 32.40 35.32
C HIS A 466 -33.06 31.66 34.33
N ASP A 467 -32.58 31.35 33.14
CA ASP A 467 -33.33 30.63 32.14
C ASP A 467 -33.71 29.21 32.63
N THR A 468 -32.78 28.54 33.31
CA THR A 468 -33.01 27.22 33.91
C THR A 468 -34.08 27.26 35.01
N ASP A 469 -33.99 28.24 35.90
CA ASP A 469 -34.87 28.36 37.09
C ASP A 469 -36.28 28.87 36.74
N ASN A 470 -36.41 29.73 35.72
CA ASN A 470 -37.66 30.43 35.40
C ASN A 470 -38.28 29.98 34.06
N GLY A 471 -37.66 29.06 33.33
CA GLY A 471 -38.16 28.59 32.01
C GLY A 471 -38.20 29.73 30.99
N THR A 472 -37.23 30.64 31.05
CA THR A 472 -37.11 31.74 30.10
C THR A 472 -36.11 31.42 28.99
N ASP A 473 -36.09 32.25 27.92
CA ASP A 473 -35.27 32.01 26.72
C ASP A 473 -34.32 33.21 26.47
N PHE A 474 -33.72 33.78 27.48
CA PHE A 474 -32.80 34.93 27.30
C PHE A 474 -31.53 34.53 26.57
N VAL A 475 -30.94 33.38 26.90
CA VAL A 475 -29.76 32.82 26.24
C VAL A 475 -30.03 32.62 24.74
N ALA A 476 -31.15 31.94 24.41
CA ALA A 476 -31.53 31.71 23.02
C ALA A 476 -31.81 33.01 22.26
N SER A 477 -32.42 34.00 22.95
CA SER A 477 -32.74 35.30 22.37
C SER A 477 -31.50 36.12 22.04
N VAL A 478 -30.52 36.20 22.96
CA VAL A 478 -29.26 36.91 22.75
C VAL A 478 -28.44 36.22 21.66
N LEU A 479 -28.35 34.88 21.71
CA LEU A 479 -27.58 34.13 20.74
C LEU A 479 -28.14 34.29 19.31
N ALA A 480 -29.45 34.13 19.12
CA ALA A 480 -30.07 34.30 17.81
C ALA A 480 -29.86 35.74 17.27
N TRP A 481 -29.93 36.76 18.13
CA TRP A 481 -29.66 38.11 17.71
C TRP A 481 -28.20 38.33 17.30
N LEU A 482 -27.25 37.74 18.02
CA LEU A 482 -25.83 37.80 17.69
C LEU A 482 -25.52 37.06 16.39
N GLU A 483 -26.13 35.91 16.18
CA GLU A 483 -25.98 35.09 14.95
C GLU A 483 -26.59 35.80 13.73
N ALA A 484 -27.68 36.53 13.92
CA ALA A 484 -28.27 37.37 12.88
C ALA A 484 -27.52 38.75 12.73
N VAL A 485 -26.31 38.88 13.28
CA VAL A 485 -25.46 40.09 13.20
C VAL A 485 -26.20 41.34 13.65
N GLY A 486 -27.04 41.21 14.69
CA GLY A 486 -27.83 42.30 15.24
C GLY A 486 -29.16 42.58 14.55
N ASN A 487 -29.53 41.80 13.52
CA ASN A 487 -30.82 41.92 12.82
C ASN A 487 -31.97 41.35 13.68
N VAL A 488 -32.73 42.22 14.34
CA VAL A 488 -33.83 41.80 15.23
C VAL A 488 -34.96 41.13 14.49
N ALA A 489 -35.25 41.51 13.23
CA ALA A 489 -36.32 40.90 12.47
C ALA A 489 -36.01 39.43 12.08
N GLU A 490 -34.80 39.20 11.62
CA GLU A 490 -34.31 37.88 11.25
C GLU A 490 -34.21 36.96 12.49
N ALA A 491 -33.61 37.46 13.58
CA ALA A 491 -33.50 36.69 14.82
C ALA A 491 -34.89 36.35 15.42
N ALA A 492 -35.86 37.26 15.35
CA ALA A 492 -37.21 37.00 15.81
C ALA A 492 -37.91 35.95 14.97
N ALA A 493 -37.74 36.00 13.62
CA ALA A 493 -38.26 34.98 12.71
C ALA A 493 -37.64 33.60 13.01
N HIS A 494 -36.32 33.54 13.27
CA HIS A 494 -35.63 32.30 13.62
C HIS A 494 -36.18 31.68 14.92
N LEU A 495 -36.49 32.50 15.89
CA LEU A 495 -37.01 32.06 17.21
C LEU A 495 -38.56 31.83 17.18
N GLY A 496 -39.25 32.14 16.09
CA GLY A 496 -40.69 32.05 16.02
C GLY A 496 -41.44 33.05 16.94
N VAL A 497 -40.82 34.21 17.26
CA VAL A 497 -41.40 35.22 18.14
C VAL A 497 -41.60 36.56 17.42
N HIS A 498 -42.47 37.41 17.96
CA HIS A 498 -42.63 38.75 17.40
C HIS A 498 -41.39 39.64 17.68
N THR A 499 -41.05 40.55 16.78
CA THR A 499 -39.89 41.44 16.89
C THR A 499 -39.91 42.27 18.15
N ASN A 500 -41.08 42.72 18.63
CA ASN A 500 -41.20 43.47 19.89
C ASN A 500 -40.89 42.62 21.11
N THR A 501 -41.20 41.33 21.10
CA THR A 501 -40.88 40.39 22.15
C THR A 501 -39.35 40.21 22.23
N LEU A 502 -38.68 40.06 21.09
CA LEU A 502 -37.23 39.93 21.04
C LEU A 502 -36.56 41.24 21.55
N ARG A 503 -37.02 42.41 21.09
CA ARG A 503 -36.49 43.70 21.60
C ARG A 503 -36.67 43.84 23.10
N TYR A 504 -37.82 43.44 23.63
CA TYR A 504 -38.05 43.44 25.07
C TYR A 504 -37.07 42.49 25.79
N ARG A 505 -36.88 41.27 25.31
CA ARG A 505 -35.95 40.30 25.91
C ARG A 505 -34.52 40.83 25.88
N LEU A 506 -34.05 41.40 24.77
CA LEU A 506 -32.68 41.96 24.65
C LEU A 506 -32.44 43.13 25.64
N ARG A 507 -33.40 44.05 25.73
CA ARG A 507 -33.33 45.14 26.70
C ARG A 507 -33.33 44.61 28.13
N ARG A 508 -34.20 43.67 28.43
CA ARG A 508 -34.30 43.05 29.73
C ARG A 508 -33.04 42.29 30.14
N THR A 509 -32.34 41.69 29.17
CA THR A 509 -31.03 41.03 29.36
C THR A 509 -29.98 42.02 29.87
N ALA A 510 -29.91 43.19 29.28
CA ALA A 510 -28.96 44.22 29.75
C ALA A 510 -29.30 44.70 31.19
N GLU A 511 -30.59 44.87 31.48
CA GLU A 511 -31.05 45.31 32.82
C GLU A 511 -30.85 44.25 33.91
N LEU A 512 -31.17 43.00 33.66
CA LEU A 512 -31.13 41.94 34.68
C LEU A 512 -29.73 41.39 34.91
N PHE A 513 -28.95 41.25 33.86
CA PHE A 513 -27.66 40.55 33.91
C PHE A 513 -26.45 41.46 33.71
N GLY A 514 -26.69 42.75 33.48
CA GLY A 514 -25.61 43.73 33.30
C GLY A 514 -24.74 43.46 32.06
N LEU A 515 -25.34 42.89 31.00
CA LEU A 515 -24.62 42.56 29.79
C LEU A 515 -24.59 43.76 28.83
N PRO A 516 -23.42 44.39 28.59
CA PRO A 516 -23.30 45.59 27.77
C PRO A 516 -23.21 45.27 26.27
N LEU A 517 -24.31 44.74 25.69
CA LEU A 517 -24.37 44.28 24.32
C LEU A 517 -24.19 45.38 23.25
N GLU A 518 -24.21 46.64 23.66
CA GLU A 518 -23.97 47.80 22.79
C GLU A 518 -22.48 48.03 22.53
N GLN A 519 -21.63 47.65 23.48
CA GLN A 519 -20.18 47.77 23.33
C GLN A 519 -19.63 46.62 22.46
N PRO A 520 -18.81 46.91 21.42
CA PRO A 520 -18.35 45.91 20.50
C PRO A 520 -17.56 44.77 21.14
N ASP A 521 -16.62 45.11 22.04
CA ASP A 521 -15.75 44.14 22.69
C ASP A 521 -16.52 43.24 23.67
N ASP A 522 -17.40 43.86 24.47
CA ASP A 522 -18.25 43.11 25.41
C ASP A 522 -19.25 42.22 24.68
N ARG A 523 -19.83 42.69 23.58
CA ARG A 523 -20.70 41.91 22.71
C ARG A 523 -19.99 40.69 22.13
N LEU A 524 -18.74 40.86 21.66
CA LEU A 524 -17.93 39.77 21.17
C LEU A 524 -17.62 38.75 22.29
N ALA A 525 -17.24 39.25 23.48
CA ALA A 525 -16.96 38.41 24.63
C ALA A 525 -18.17 37.60 25.10
N VAL A 526 -19.36 38.22 25.13
CA VAL A 526 -20.64 37.53 25.43
C VAL A 526 -20.97 36.50 24.36
N TRP A 527 -20.85 36.86 23.08
CA TRP A 527 -21.13 35.94 21.99
C TRP A 527 -20.22 34.71 22.04
N LEU A 528 -18.93 34.93 22.24
CA LEU A 528 -17.95 33.86 22.38
C LEU A 528 -18.34 32.88 23.52
N GLN A 529 -18.65 33.44 24.72
CA GLN A 529 -19.03 32.61 25.86
C GLN A 529 -20.32 31.85 25.63
N LEU A 530 -21.33 32.45 25.01
CA LEU A 530 -22.60 31.79 24.67
C LEU A 530 -22.39 30.67 23.65
N ARG A 531 -21.52 30.85 22.63
CA ARG A 531 -21.17 29.82 21.66
C ARG A 531 -20.43 28.65 22.31
N LEU A 532 -19.65 28.89 23.34
CA LEU A 532 -18.95 27.84 24.08
C LEU A 532 -19.86 27.03 25.01
N LEU A 533 -20.98 27.59 25.44
CA LEU A 533 -22.00 26.88 26.23
C LEU A 533 -22.82 25.87 25.41
N GLN A 534 -22.86 26.01 24.09
CA GLN A 534 -23.56 25.09 23.19
C GLN A 534 -22.76 23.83 22.83
N ARG A 535 -21.53 23.69 23.36
CA ARG A 535 -20.66 22.52 23.16
C ARG A 535 -20.96 21.37 24.14
#